data_23dd1293f64c8aa878faa34f6e9d9b9e
#
_entry.id   23dd1293f64c8aa878faa34f6e9d9b9e
#
_cell.length_a   1.000
_cell.length_b   1.000
_cell.length_c   1.000
_cell.angle_alpha   90.00
_cell.angle_beta   90.00
_cell.angle_gamma   90.00
#
_symmetry.space_group_name_H-M   'P 1'
#
loop_
_entity.id
_entity.type
_entity.pdbx_description
1 polymer ?
#
loop_
_entity_poly.entity_id
_entity_poly.type
_entity_poly.pdbx_seq_one_letter_code
_entity_poly.pdbx_strand_id
1 'polypeptide(L)'
;MNTNLEQVILRNILTDDEYTRKVLPFVKPEYFEGIYRILFRETAKFVTKYNKLPTAEAFKIELDQSDRLNGENYTVAMDLLPQLFAKEKTDSDWLLQNTEKWCQDRAIYNAVMESISIIDGKHETMTKGALPDLLSKALGVAFDTNVGHDYIDNVEDRWDFYNKQEERIPFDLEHFNTITKGGVPNKTLNIALAGTGVGKSLFMCHVASSTLTDGKNVL
;
A
#
# COMPACT_ATOMS: atom_id res chain seq x y z
N MET A 1 -0.28 -33.02 -1.61
CA MET A 1 -1.02 -31.94 -2.28
C MET A 1 -0.31 -30.65 -1.92
N ASN A 2 0.39 -30.02 -2.87
CA ASN A 2 0.93 -28.69 -2.64
C ASN A 2 -0.27 -27.72 -2.65
N THR A 3 -0.73 -27.33 -1.47
CA THR A 3 -1.77 -26.30 -1.35
C THR A 3 -1.14 -24.99 -1.84
N ASN A 4 -1.55 -24.55 -3.01
CA ASN A 4 -1.06 -23.29 -3.58
C ASN A 4 -1.62 -22.15 -2.74
N LEU A 5 -0.76 -21.21 -2.32
CA LEU A 5 -1.18 -20.05 -1.52
C LEU A 5 -2.29 -19.25 -2.23
N GLU A 6 -2.28 -19.15 -3.56
CA GLU A 6 -3.33 -18.53 -4.36
C GLU A 6 -4.70 -19.19 -4.12
N GLN A 7 -4.74 -20.52 -4.00
CA GLN A 7 -5.97 -21.25 -3.71
C GLN A 7 -6.49 -20.95 -2.30
N VAL A 8 -5.60 -20.86 -1.31
CA VAL A 8 -5.97 -20.55 0.07
C VAL A 8 -6.51 -19.13 0.16
N ILE A 9 -5.84 -18.16 -0.48
CA ILE A 9 -6.27 -16.77 -0.53
C ILE A 9 -7.66 -16.68 -1.18
N LEU A 10 -7.83 -17.27 -2.36
CA LEU A 10 -9.10 -17.20 -3.10
C LEU A 10 -10.24 -17.91 -2.34
N ARG A 11 -9.97 -19.04 -1.69
CA ARG A 11 -10.94 -19.74 -0.84
C ARG A 11 -11.44 -18.82 0.29
N ASN A 12 -10.52 -18.17 1.00
CA ASN A 12 -10.91 -17.29 2.10
C ASN A 12 -11.62 -16.03 1.60
N ILE A 13 -11.24 -15.49 0.43
CA ILE A 13 -11.99 -14.39 -0.22
C ILE A 13 -13.44 -14.82 -0.55
N LEU A 14 -13.69 -16.08 -0.86
CA LEU A 14 -15.02 -16.59 -1.18
C LEU A 14 -15.87 -16.98 0.05
N THR A 15 -15.22 -17.25 1.19
CA THR A 15 -15.90 -17.86 2.35
C THR A 15 -15.88 -17.02 3.63
N ASP A 16 -15.01 -16.01 3.71
CA ASP A 16 -14.85 -15.15 4.89
C ASP A 16 -15.08 -13.67 4.50
N ASP A 17 -16.20 -13.09 4.95
CA ASP A 17 -16.60 -11.71 4.63
C ASP A 17 -15.67 -10.68 5.29
N GLU A 18 -15.20 -10.94 6.53
CA GLU A 18 -14.30 -10.02 7.23
C GLU A 18 -12.93 -9.96 6.54
N TYR A 19 -12.38 -11.12 6.22
CA TYR A 19 -11.13 -11.21 5.47
C TYR A 19 -11.24 -10.53 4.09
N THR A 20 -12.34 -10.79 3.38
CA THR A 20 -12.58 -10.22 2.05
C THR A 20 -12.61 -8.70 2.08
N ARG A 21 -13.29 -8.10 3.04
CA ARG A 21 -13.34 -6.63 3.18
C ARG A 21 -11.98 -6.01 3.46
N LYS A 22 -11.13 -6.70 4.24
CA LYS A 22 -9.78 -6.24 4.54
C LYS A 22 -8.82 -6.36 3.35
N VAL A 23 -8.95 -7.40 2.54
CA VAL A 23 -7.96 -7.81 1.56
C VAL A 23 -8.32 -7.39 0.13
N LEU A 24 -9.60 -7.42 -0.23
CA LEU A 24 -10.07 -7.16 -1.60
C LEU A 24 -9.61 -5.81 -2.20
N PRO A 25 -9.49 -4.70 -1.43
CA PRO A 25 -9.01 -3.43 -1.98
C PRO A 25 -7.55 -3.46 -2.46
N PHE A 26 -6.75 -4.39 -1.95
CA PHE A 26 -5.31 -4.46 -2.20
C PHE A 26 -4.92 -5.56 -3.17
N VAL A 27 -5.75 -6.59 -3.31
CA VAL A 27 -5.52 -7.72 -4.20
C VAL A 27 -5.96 -7.38 -5.61
N LYS A 28 -5.08 -7.62 -6.57
CA LYS A 28 -5.35 -7.37 -7.99
C LYS A 28 -5.42 -8.67 -8.78
N PRO A 29 -6.24 -8.72 -9.84
CA PRO A 29 -6.32 -9.92 -10.70
C PRO A 29 -4.98 -10.33 -11.31
N GLU A 30 -4.11 -9.37 -11.59
CA GLU A 30 -2.77 -9.61 -12.15
C GLU A 30 -1.79 -10.33 -11.20
N TYR A 31 -2.12 -10.42 -9.91
CA TYR A 31 -1.31 -11.16 -8.95
C TYR A 31 -1.53 -12.67 -9.04
N PHE A 32 -2.70 -13.09 -9.53
CA PHE A 32 -3.04 -14.50 -9.75
C PHE A 32 -2.59 -15.00 -11.12
N GLU A 33 -2.35 -16.31 -11.21
CA GLU A 33 -2.00 -16.97 -12.45
C GLU A 33 -3.13 -17.87 -12.96
N GLY A 34 -3.14 -18.08 -14.27
CA GLY A 34 -4.03 -19.04 -14.94
C GLY A 34 -5.51 -18.88 -14.56
N ILE A 35 -6.10 -19.99 -14.11
CA ILE A 35 -7.53 -20.06 -13.76
C ILE A 35 -7.88 -19.21 -12.54
N TYR A 36 -6.97 -19.09 -11.54
CA TYR A 36 -7.21 -18.31 -10.34
C TYR A 36 -7.41 -16.82 -10.66
N ARG A 37 -6.75 -16.29 -11.67
CA ARG A 37 -6.95 -14.91 -12.16
C ARG A 37 -8.38 -14.69 -12.64
N ILE A 38 -8.93 -15.64 -13.37
CA ILE A 38 -10.30 -15.57 -13.91
C ILE A 38 -11.30 -15.65 -12.75
N LEU A 39 -11.14 -16.63 -11.87
CA LEU A 39 -12.00 -16.85 -10.71
C LEU A 39 -11.99 -15.64 -9.77
N PHE A 40 -10.82 -15.08 -9.47
CA PHE A 40 -10.73 -13.87 -8.66
C PHE A 40 -11.44 -12.68 -9.31
N ARG A 41 -11.29 -12.49 -10.62
CA ARG A 41 -11.93 -11.40 -11.35
C ARG A 41 -13.46 -11.49 -11.28
N GLU A 42 -14.02 -12.68 -11.45
CA GLU A 42 -15.47 -12.89 -11.35
C GLU A 42 -15.94 -12.74 -9.89
N THR A 43 -15.14 -13.18 -8.91
CA THR A 43 -15.41 -12.94 -7.49
C THR A 43 -15.44 -11.44 -7.16
N ALA A 44 -14.43 -10.68 -7.57
CA ALA A 44 -14.35 -9.24 -7.34
C ALA A 44 -15.52 -8.50 -8.00
N LYS A 45 -15.89 -8.89 -9.23
CA LYS A 45 -17.04 -8.35 -9.95
C LYS A 45 -18.36 -8.62 -9.19
N PHE A 46 -18.54 -9.84 -8.69
CA PHE A 46 -19.72 -10.22 -7.90
C PHE A 46 -19.82 -9.40 -6.62
N VAL A 47 -18.73 -9.35 -5.85
CA VAL A 47 -18.70 -8.59 -4.57
C VAL A 47 -18.95 -7.10 -4.82
N THR A 48 -18.37 -6.52 -5.86
CA THR A 48 -18.60 -5.10 -6.21
C THR A 48 -20.06 -4.84 -6.60
N LYS A 49 -20.70 -5.78 -7.34
CA LYS A 49 -22.08 -5.63 -7.81
C LYS A 49 -23.12 -5.82 -6.71
N TYR A 50 -22.91 -6.81 -5.84
CA TYR A 50 -23.92 -7.24 -4.86
C TYR A 50 -23.57 -6.88 -3.41
N ASN A 51 -22.36 -6.39 -3.15
CA ASN A 51 -21.82 -6.11 -1.81
C ASN A 51 -21.96 -7.29 -0.83
N LYS A 52 -21.85 -8.52 -1.34
CA LYS A 52 -21.96 -9.79 -0.60
C LYS A 52 -21.08 -10.83 -1.26
N LEU A 53 -20.67 -11.83 -0.46
CA LEU A 53 -19.99 -13.01 -0.98
C LEU A 53 -20.96 -13.89 -1.79
N PRO A 54 -20.50 -14.50 -2.90
CA PRO A 54 -21.30 -15.44 -3.65
C PRO A 54 -21.47 -16.76 -2.89
N THR A 55 -22.64 -17.38 -3.00
CA THR A 55 -22.78 -18.81 -2.68
C THR A 55 -22.18 -19.65 -3.81
N ALA A 56 -21.81 -20.91 -3.52
CA ALA A 56 -21.28 -21.81 -4.54
C ALA A 56 -22.18 -21.94 -5.77
N GLU A 57 -23.51 -21.99 -5.55
CA GLU A 57 -24.50 -22.06 -6.63
C GLU A 57 -24.56 -20.78 -7.45
N ALA A 58 -24.61 -19.61 -6.78
CA ALA A 58 -24.63 -18.31 -7.46
C ALA A 58 -23.36 -18.08 -8.25
N PHE A 59 -22.20 -18.45 -7.68
CA PHE A 59 -20.91 -18.30 -8.35
C PHE A 59 -20.80 -19.20 -9.57
N LYS A 60 -21.32 -20.44 -9.50
CA LYS A 60 -21.40 -21.33 -10.65
C LYS A 60 -22.21 -20.73 -11.78
N ILE A 61 -23.38 -20.14 -11.49
CA ILE A 61 -24.24 -19.49 -12.51
C ILE A 61 -23.52 -18.27 -13.16
N GLU A 62 -22.82 -17.46 -12.35
CA GLU A 62 -22.03 -16.31 -12.89
C GLU A 62 -20.86 -16.79 -13.77
N LEU A 63 -20.23 -17.93 -13.42
CA LEU A 63 -19.17 -18.53 -14.26
C LEU A 63 -19.73 -19.09 -15.58
N ASP A 64 -20.93 -19.70 -15.55
CA ASP A 64 -21.61 -20.21 -16.75
C ASP A 64 -21.95 -19.07 -17.75
N GLN A 65 -22.17 -17.85 -17.25
CA GLN A 65 -22.48 -16.67 -18.04
C GLN A 65 -21.24 -15.86 -18.45
N SER A 66 -20.06 -16.28 -18.02
CA SER A 66 -18.81 -15.57 -18.29
C SER A 66 -18.23 -15.97 -19.64
N ASP A 67 -18.10 -15.02 -20.57
CA ASP A 67 -17.48 -15.22 -21.90
C ASP A 67 -15.96 -15.55 -21.81
N ARG A 68 -15.37 -15.54 -20.61
CA ARG A 68 -13.93 -15.71 -20.41
C ARG A 68 -13.51 -17.14 -20.12
N LEU A 69 -14.46 -18.02 -19.84
CA LEU A 69 -14.22 -19.42 -19.56
C LEU A 69 -14.44 -20.25 -20.84
N ASN A 70 -13.35 -20.62 -21.50
CA ASN A 70 -13.37 -21.58 -22.59
C ASN A 70 -13.45 -23.01 -22.04
N GLY A 71 -13.86 -23.98 -22.87
CA GLY A 71 -14.19 -25.34 -22.46
C GLY A 71 -13.23 -26.01 -21.48
N GLU A 72 -11.91 -25.96 -21.71
CA GLU A 72 -10.91 -26.53 -20.79
C GLU A 72 -10.85 -25.77 -19.46
N ASN A 73 -10.79 -24.44 -19.49
CA ASN A 73 -10.77 -23.60 -18.30
C ASN A 73 -12.04 -23.73 -17.48
N TYR A 74 -13.18 -23.95 -18.13
CA TYR A 74 -14.45 -24.19 -17.46
C TYR A 74 -14.43 -25.50 -16.65
N THR A 75 -13.94 -26.57 -17.23
CA THR A 75 -13.84 -27.86 -16.54
C THR A 75 -12.94 -27.75 -15.31
N VAL A 76 -11.76 -27.12 -15.46
CA VAL A 76 -10.83 -26.90 -14.36
C VAL A 76 -11.47 -26.00 -13.26
N ALA A 77 -12.20 -24.96 -13.64
CA ALA A 77 -12.92 -24.11 -12.71
C ALA A 77 -13.95 -24.90 -11.89
N MET A 78 -14.75 -25.74 -12.55
CA MET A 78 -15.77 -26.56 -11.89
C MET A 78 -15.17 -27.58 -10.92
N ASP A 79 -14.02 -28.18 -11.24
CA ASP A 79 -13.30 -29.11 -10.37
C ASP A 79 -12.69 -28.43 -9.14
N LEU A 80 -12.35 -27.15 -9.24
CA LEU A 80 -11.83 -26.34 -8.13
C LEU A 80 -12.92 -25.81 -7.19
N LEU A 81 -14.15 -25.60 -7.66
CA LEU A 81 -15.22 -25.01 -6.86
C LEU A 81 -15.47 -25.71 -5.51
N PRO A 82 -15.55 -27.04 -5.41
CA PRO A 82 -15.73 -27.70 -4.13
C PRO A 82 -14.63 -27.40 -3.11
N GLN A 83 -13.39 -27.22 -3.60
CA GLN A 83 -12.23 -26.92 -2.76
C GLN A 83 -12.23 -25.44 -2.33
N LEU A 84 -12.67 -24.54 -3.20
CA LEU A 84 -12.75 -23.11 -2.94
C LEU A 84 -13.89 -22.74 -1.99
N PHE A 85 -14.96 -23.49 -1.96
CA PHE A 85 -16.08 -23.29 -1.02
C PHE A 85 -16.01 -24.21 0.22
N ALA A 86 -14.91 -24.97 0.36
CA ALA A 86 -14.66 -25.76 1.58
C ALA A 86 -14.43 -24.83 2.78
N LYS A 87 -15.22 -25.03 3.85
CA LYS A 87 -15.10 -24.27 5.10
C LYS A 87 -13.94 -24.81 5.94
N GLU A 88 -12.73 -24.52 5.56
CA GLU A 88 -11.56 -24.80 6.39
C GLU A 88 -11.17 -23.52 7.14
N LYS A 89 -11.04 -23.62 8.46
CA LYS A 89 -10.58 -22.51 9.28
C LYS A 89 -9.07 -22.33 9.07
N THR A 90 -8.69 -21.18 8.56
CA THR A 90 -7.29 -20.72 8.50
C THR A 90 -7.11 -19.67 9.59
N ASP A 91 -5.93 -19.63 10.21
CA ASP A 91 -5.59 -18.57 11.16
C ASP A 91 -5.64 -17.22 10.44
N SER A 92 -6.42 -16.29 10.98
CA SER A 92 -6.72 -15.00 10.33
C SER A 92 -5.49 -14.11 10.22
N ASP A 93 -4.68 -14.03 11.29
CA ASP A 93 -3.52 -13.14 11.34
C ASP A 93 -2.41 -13.66 10.45
N TRP A 94 -2.16 -14.98 10.53
CA TRP A 94 -1.23 -15.64 9.62
C TRP A 94 -1.62 -15.45 8.15
N LEU A 95 -2.88 -15.63 7.84
CA LEU A 95 -3.38 -15.50 6.47
C LEU A 95 -3.24 -14.05 5.97
N LEU A 96 -3.58 -13.06 6.79
CA LEU A 96 -3.48 -11.65 6.42
C LEU A 96 -2.03 -11.26 6.11
N GLN A 97 -1.09 -11.62 7.00
CA GLN A 97 0.33 -11.35 6.81
C GLN A 97 0.91 -12.03 5.56
N ASN A 98 0.55 -13.30 5.33
CA ASN A 98 1.03 -14.02 4.16
C ASN A 98 0.41 -13.53 2.86
N THR A 99 -0.84 -13.07 2.90
CA THR A 99 -1.49 -12.45 1.74
C THR A 99 -0.85 -11.12 1.39
N GLU A 100 -0.54 -10.29 2.38
CA GLU A 100 0.16 -9.03 2.17
C GLU A 100 1.53 -9.26 1.52
N LYS A 101 2.33 -10.15 2.11
CA LYS A 101 3.63 -10.52 1.56
C LYS A 101 3.53 -11.07 0.14
N TRP A 102 2.55 -11.92 -0.12
CA TRP A 102 2.32 -12.46 -1.46
C TRP A 102 1.94 -11.35 -2.45
N CYS A 103 1.09 -10.39 -2.06
CA CYS A 103 0.76 -9.24 -2.90
C CYS A 103 1.99 -8.37 -3.21
N GLN A 104 2.86 -8.14 -2.23
CA GLN A 104 4.12 -7.42 -2.40
C GLN A 104 5.04 -8.14 -3.39
N ASP A 105 5.26 -9.43 -3.18
CA ASP A 105 6.11 -10.25 -4.05
C ASP A 105 5.57 -10.28 -5.50
N ARG A 106 4.25 -10.41 -5.67
CA ARG A 106 3.61 -10.40 -7.00
C ARG A 106 3.65 -9.04 -7.67
N ALA A 107 3.46 -7.95 -6.90
CA ALA A 107 3.57 -6.59 -7.42
C ALA A 107 4.99 -6.32 -7.94
N ILE A 108 6.01 -6.69 -7.16
CA ILE A 108 7.42 -6.52 -7.55
C ILE A 108 7.73 -7.38 -8.80
N TYR A 109 7.31 -8.64 -8.79
CA TYR A 109 7.52 -9.53 -9.94
C TYR A 109 6.91 -8.95 -11.23
N ASN A 110 5.66 -8.50 -11.16
CA ASN A 110 4.97 -7.92 -12.32
C ASN A 110 5.66 -6.63 -12.79
N ALA A 111 6.08 -5.75 -11.85
CA ALA A 111 6.80 -4.53 -12.19
C ALA A 111 8.16 -4.80 -12.84
N VAL A 112 8.88 -5.82 -12.40
CA VAL A 112 10.15 -6.25 -13.02
C VAL A 112 9.90 -6.77 -14.43
N MET A 113 8.91 -7.63 -14.63
CA MET A 113 8.57 -8.18 -15.96
C MET A 113 8.14 -7.07 -16.93
N GLU A 114 7.34 -6.11 -16.45
CA GLU A 114 6.94 -4.95 -17.22
C GLU A 114 8.13 -4.04 -17.54
N SER A 115 9.05 -3.85 -16.58
CA SER A 115 10.28 -3.09 -16.78
C SER A 115 11.16 -3.69 -17.88
N ILE A 116 11.27 -5.02 -17.92
CA ILE A 116 12.01 -5.73 -18.98
C ILE A 116 11.35 -5.45 -20.34
N SER A 117 10.01 -5.54 -20.41
CA SER A 117 9.27 -5.24 -21.64
C SER A 117 9.49 -3.81 -22.14
N ILE A 118 9.55 -2.82 -21.22
CA ILE A 118 9.86 -1.41 -21.53
C ILE A 118 11.29 -1.25 -22.03
N ILE A 119 12.25 -1.92 -21.40
CA ILE A 119 13.67 -1.84 -21.79
C ILE A 119 13.88 -2.44 -23.17
N ASP A 120 13.21 -3.55 -23.46
CA ASP A 120 13.23 -4.24 -24.76
C ASP A 120 12.50 -3.46 -25.88
N GLY A 121 11.80 -2.37 -25.53
CA GLY A 121 11.03 -1.58 -26.51
C GLY A 121 9.75 -2.25 -27.00
N LYS A 122 9.27 -3.27 -26.28
CA LYS A 122 8.03 -4.01 -26.58
C LYS A 122 6.79 -3.40 -25.96
N HIS A 123 6.95 -2.42 -25.08
CA HIS A 123 5.84 -1.76 -24.40
C HIS A 123 5.29 -0.60 -25.24
N GLU A 124 3.98 -0.60 -25.54
CA GLU A 124 3.38 0.33 -26.50
C GLU A 124 3.28 1.78 -25.99
N THR A 125 3.15 1.97 -24.68
CA THR A 125 2.78 3.29 -24.10
C THR A 125 3.80 3.87 -23.13
N MET A 126 4.65 3.04 -22.50
CA MET A 126 5.60 3.50 -21.47
C MET A 126 7.02 3.58 -21.99
N THR A 127 7.72 4.63 -21.59
CA THR A 127 9.14 4.85 -21.88
C THR A 127 10.00 4.50 -20.66
N LYS A 128 11.32 4.37 -20.87
CA LYS A 128 12.30 4.07 -19.80
C LYS A 128 12.24 5.05 -18.62
N GLY A 129 11.76 6.27 -18.82
CA GLY A 129 11.56 7.25 -17.75
C GLY A 129 10.47 6.89 -16.74
N ALA A 130 9.56 5.97 -17.08
CA ALA A 130 8.49 5.51 -16.17
C ALA A 130 8.95 4.41 -15.19
N LEU A 131 10.14 3.82 -15.39
CA LEU A 131 10.64 2.71 -14.57
C LEU A 131 10.74 3.03 -13.07
N PRO A 132 11.26 4.19 -12.62
CA PRO A 132 11.34 4.51 -11.21
C PRO A 132 9.95 4.53 -10.55
N ASP A 133 8.96 5.12 -11.21
CA ASP A 133 7.60 5.23 -10.69
C ASP A 133 6.90 3.87 -10.63
N LEU A 134 7.12 3.02 -11.63
CA LEU A 134 6.58 1.67 -11.70
C LEU A 134 7.09 0.82 -10.52
N LEU A 135 8.40 0.82 -10.31
CA LEU A 135 9.04 0.07 -9.22
C LEU A 135 8.69 0.65 -7.84
N SER A 136 8.65 1.97 -7.72
CA SER A 136 8.24 2.64 -6.48
C SER A 136 6.81 2.27 -6.06
N LYS A 137 5.87 2.25 -7.01
CA LYS A 137 4.49 1.82 -6.76
C LYS A 137 4.40 0.35 -6.34
N ALA A 138 5.20 -0.52 -6.94
CA ALA A 138 5.23 -1.94 -6.57
C ALA A 138 5.79 -2.17 -5.16
N LEU A 139 6.84 -1.42 -4.78
CA LEU A 139 7.42 -1.46 -3.44
C LEU A 139 6.52 -0.86 -2.36
N GLY A 140 5.61 0.04 -2.75
CA GLY A 140 4.66 0.68 -1.83
C GLY A 140 3.37 -0.13 -1.56
N VAL A 141 3.26 -1.37 -2.03
CA VAL A 141 2.09 -2.22 -1.74
C VAL A 141 2.13 -2.64 -0.28
N ALA A 142 1.17 -2.17 0.49
CA ALA A 142 0.97 -2.54 1.89
C ALA A 142 -0.53 -2.60 2.20
N PHE A 143 -0.93 -3.48 3.11
CA PHE A 143 -2.31 -3.56 3.60
C PHE A 143 -2.53 -2.58 4.75
N ASP A 144 -1.97 -1.39 4.62
CA ASP A 144 -2.21 -0.36 5.62
C ASP A 144 -3.66 0.13 5.49
N THR A 145 -4.50 -0.36 6.38
CA THR A 145 -5.90 0.05 6.50
C THR A 145 -6.04 1.38 7.26
N ASN A 146 -4.95 1.85 7.87
CA ASN A 146 -4.93 3.09 8.62
C ASN A 146 -4.72 4.30 7.70
N VAL A 147 -5.66 4.54 6.79
CA VAL A 147 -5.75 5.81 6.07
C VAL A 147 -6.33 6.86 7.03
N GLY A 148 -5.46 7.38 7.89
CA GLY A 148 -5.84 8.36 8.92
C GLY A 148 -5.92 7.76 10.32
N HIS A 149 -6.13 8.61 11.31
CA HIS A 149 -6.35 8.19 12.69
C HIS A 149 -7.85 8.06 12.96
N ASP A 150 -8.28 6.90 13.46
CA ASP A 150 -9.62 6.80 14.03
C ASP A 150 -9.71 7.72 15.26
N TYR A 151 -10.71 8.61 15.23
CA TYR A 151 -10.84 9.65 16.27
C TYR A 151 -11.17 9.05 17.65
N ILE A 152 -11.84 7.93 17.68
CA ILE A 152 -12.32 7.29 18.91
C ILE A 152 -11.33 6.20 19.37
N ASP A 153 -10.91 5.33 18.46
CA ASP A 153 -10.11 4.15 18.83
C ASP A 153 -8.63 4.50 19.08
N ASN A 154 -8.09 5.56 18.43
CA ASN A 154 -6.68 5.96 18.57
C ASN A 154 -6.49 7.18 19.50
N VAL A 155 -7.25 7.27 20.59
CA VAL A 155 -7.15 8.39 21.55
C VAL A 155 -5.79 8.46 22.22
N GLU A 156 -5.23 7.34 22.63
CA GLU A 156 -3.92 7.25 23.33
C GLU A 156 -2.78 7.63 22.38
N ASP A 157 -2.76 7.11 21.16
CA ASP A 157 -1.74 7.44 20.15
C ASP A 157 -1.76 8.94 19.79
N ARG A 158 -2.95 9.53 19.73
CA ARG A 158 -3.09 10.98 19.52
C ARG A 158 -2.61 11.80 20.69
N TRP A 159 -2.96 11.37 21.91
CA TRP A 159 -2.48 12.04 23.11
C TRP A 159 -0.96 12.08 23.15
N ASP A 160 -0.32 10.95 22.88
CA ASP A 160 1.14 10.83 22.81
C ASP A 160 1.72 11.68 21.67
N PHE A 161 1.07 11.69 20.50
CA PHE A 161 1.50 12.53 19.38
C PHE A 161 1.42 14.03 19.71
N TYR A 162 0.33 14.51 20.32
CA TYR A 162 0.18 15.92 20.69
C TYR A 162 1.05 16.35 21.88
N ASN A 163 1.39 15.43 22.76
CA ASN A 163 2.26 15.70 23.92
C ASN A 163 3.73 15.34 23.67
N LYS A 164 4.06 14.76 22.54
CA LYS A 164 5.44 14.49 22.15
C LYS A 164 6.18 15.81 21.98
N GLN A 165 7.20 16.03 22.82
CA GLN A 165 8.07 17.18 22.64
C GLN A 165 8.84 17.02 21.33
N GLU A 166 8.56 17.91 20.38
CA GLU A 166 9.29 17.94 19.11
C GLU A 166 10.74 18.31 19.36
N GLU A 167 11.66 17.51 18.81
CA GLU A 167 13.06 17.86 18.79
C GLU A 167 13.25 19.12 17.95
N ARG A 168 13.82 20.16 18.56
CA ARG A 168 14.05 21.45 17.92
C ARG A 168 15.53 21.68 17.70
N ILE A 169 15.84 22.36 16.61
CA ILE A 169 17.20 22.81 16.32
C ILE A 169 17.36 24.20 16.97
N PRO A 170 18.16 24.35 18.02
CA PRO A 170 18.31 25.61 18.69
C PRO A 170 19.03 26.64 17.81
N PHE A 171 18.72 27.91 18.02
CA PHE A 171 19.54 29.01 17.53
C PHE A 171 20.74 29.24 18.45
N ASP A 172 21.84 29.76 17.96
CA ASP A 172 22.94 30.29 18.74
C ASP A 172 22.59 31.61 19.48
N LEU A 173 21.36 32.07 19.30
CA LEU A 173 20.86 33.31 19.86
C LEU A 173 19.75 33.02 20.88
N GLU A 174 20.04 33.20 22.17
CA GLU A 174 19.15 32.87 23.31
C GLU A 174 17.79 33.55 23.19
N HIS A 175 17.73 34.77 22.69
CA HIS A 175 16.49 35.51 22.49
C HIS A 175 15.57 34.82 21.48
N PHE A 176 16.11 34.28 20.39
CA PHE A 176 15.34 33.53 19.42
C PHE A 176 14.87 32.18 19.98
N ASN A 177 15.68 31.51 20.78
CA ASN A 177 15.29 30.27 21.47
C ASN A 177 14.12 30.51 22.43
N THR A 178 14.13 31.65 23.15
CA THR A 178 13.02 32.03 24.04
C THR A 178 11.73 32.26 23.26
N ILE A 179 11.76 33.00 22.15
CA ILE A 179 10.57 33.30 21.32
C ILE A 179 10.05 32.04 20.65
N THR A 180 10.93 31.19 20.15
CA THR A 180 10.59 29.95 19.41
C THR A 180 10.38 28.74 20.32
N LYS A 181 10.49 28.90 21.63
CA LYS A 181 10.42 27.81 22.63
C LYS A 181 11.43 26.68 22.37
N GLY A 182 12.67 27.03 22.10
CA GLY A 182 13.78 26.10 21.98
C GLY A 182 14.35 25.91 20.57
N GLY A 183 13.92 26.70 19.58
CA GLY A 183 14.49 26.64 18.23
C GLY A 183 13.51 26.31 17.10
N VAL A 184 14.04 25.87 15.98
CA VAL A 184 13.27 25.51 14.78
C VAL A 184 12.80 24.07 14.89
N PRO A 185 11.49 23.80 14.79
CA PRO A 185 10.99 22.42 14.76
C PRO A 185 11.35 21.72 13.45
N ASN A 186 11.56 20.39 13.54
CA ASN A 186 11.83 19.58 12.37
C ASN A 186 10.64 19.57 11.40
N LYS A 187 10.92 19.40 10.09
CA LYS A 187 9.91 19.30 9.03
C LYS A 187 9.01 20.53 8.90
N THR A 188 9.46 21.72 9.26
CA THR A 188 8.71 22.96 9.13
C THR A 188 9.38 23.93 8.15
N LEU A 189 8.56 24.75 7.48
CA LEU A 189 9.03 25.87 6.69
C LEU A 189 9.11 27.13 7.59
N ASN A 190 10.31 27.66 7.74
CA ASN A 190 10.54 28.88 8.50
C ASN A 190 10.92 30.02 7.56
N ILE A 191 10.28 31.16 7.68
CA ILE A 191 10.49 32.31 6.79
C ILE A 191 11.00 33.49 7.62
N ALA A 192 12.20 33.96 7.30
CA ALA A 192 12.74 35.20 7.85
C ALA A 192 12.29 36.39 6.99
N LEU A 193 11.41 37.23 7.54
CA LEU A 193 10.88 38.40 6.87
C LEU A 193 11.56 39.68 7.40
N ALA A 194 12.22 40.43 6.53
CA ALA A 194 12.81 41.72 6.88
C ALA A 194 12.97 42.59 5.61
N GLY A 195 13.13 43.90 5.77
CA GLY A 195 13.36 44.84 4.69
C GLY A 195 14.67 44.58 3.89
N THR A 196 14.88 45.31 2.81
CA THR A 196 16.13 45.25 2.03
C THR A 196 17.31 45.83 2.84
N GLY A 197 18.47 45.20 2.79
CA GLY A 197 19.69 45.70 3.45
C GLY A 197 19.78 45.46 4.96
N VAL A 198 18.76 44.83 5.60
CA VAL A 198 18.71 44.61 7.05
C VAL A 198 19.53 43.39 7.53
N GLY A 199 20.17 42.66 6.62
CA GLY A 199 21.03 41.52 7.00
C GLY A 199 20.37 40.14 7.00
N LYS A 200 19.26 39.94 6.25
CA LYS A 200 18.59 38.63 6.11
C LYS A 200 19.56 37.50 5.75
N SER A 201 20.38 37.72 4.73
CA SER A 201 21.35 36.71 4.26
C SER A 201 22.40 36.44 5.32
N LEU A 202 22.83 37.47 6.07
CA LEU A 202 23.78 37.30 7.16
C LEU A 202 23.19 36.47 8.28
N PHE A 203 21.94 36.72 8.64
CA PHE A 203 21.20 35.92 9.63
C PHE A 203 21.07 34.46 9.18
N MET A 204 20.70 34.21 7.93
CA MET A 204 20.61 32.85 7.39
C MET A 204 21.96 32.12 7.41
N CYS A 205 23.05 32.80 7.02
CA CYS A 205 24.40 32.24 7.11
C CYS A 205 24.81 31.93 8.56
N HIS A 206 24.46 32.80 9.50
CA HIS A 206 24.74 32.57 10.93
C HIS A 206 24.01 31.34 11.46
N VAL A 207 22.71 31.22 11.18
CA VAL A 207 21.92 30.04 11.56
C VAL A 207 22.46 28.76 10.93
N ALA A 208 22.84 28.80 9.65
CA ALA A 208 23.43 27.66 8.96
C ALA A 208 24.77 27.24 9.60
N SER A 209 25.63 28.23 9.91
CA SER A 209 26.91 27.97 10.57
C SER A 209 26.75 27.36 11.96
N SER A 210 25.85 27.89 12.78
CA SER A 210 25.53 27.35 14.10
C SER A 210 25.02 25.93 14.01
N THR A 211 24.06 25.66 13.12
CA THR A 211 23.49 24.34 12.88
C THR A 211 24.54 23.30 12.45
N LEU A 212 25.51 23.71 11.60
CA LEU A 212 26.65 22.86 11.22
C LEU A 212 27.57 22.56 12.41
N THR A 213 27.82 23.55 13.26
CA THR A 213 28.63 23.38 14.48
C THR A 213 27.99 22.40 15.47
N ASP A 214 26.67 22.36 15.51
CA ASP A 214 25.88 21.39 16.29
C ASP A 214 25.80 19.99 15.65
N GLY A 215 26.54 19.75 14.56
CA GLY A 215 26.66 18.45 13.90
C GLY A 215 25.44 18.06 13.05
N LYS A 216 24.60 19.02 12.67
CA LYS A 216 23.46 18.81 11.74
C LYS A 216 23.88 19.11 10.31
N ASN A 217 23.17 18.56 9.33
CA ASN A 217 23.42 18.82 7.92
C ASN A 217 22.65 20.07 7.45
N VAL A 218 23.32 20.92 6.67
CA VAL A 218 22.74 22.11 6.05
C VAL A 218 23.00 22.02 4.55
N LEU A 219 21.98 22.30 3.74
CA LEU A 219 22.04 22.33 2.27
C LEU A 219 21.88 23.76 1.77
#